data_d2af9e9cdaab823e0c9c8cecdd1940ba
#
_entry.id   d2af9e9cdaab823e0c9c8cecdd1940ba
#
_cell.length_a   1.000
_cell.length_b   1.000
_cell.length_c   1.000
_cell.angle_alpha   90.00
_cell.angle_beta   90.00
_cell.angle_gamma   90.00
#
_symmetry.space_group_name_H-M   'P 1'
#
loop_
_entity.id
_entity.type
_entity.pdbx_description
1 polymer ?
#
loop_
_entity_poly.entity_id
_entity_poly.type
_entity_poly.pdbx_seq_one_letter_code
_entity_poly.pdbx_strand_id
1 'polypeptide(L)'
;MARAERDRRSARARRARERQFALWPGERPEDGVRRMALGQLDLAIELLEGTGKPVSAATAVHETRKSLKRLRALARLIEGELGEEQFVREDALLRDAGLRLAGARDAEVMVSTLDGLLAAHPKLARRRGVVKLRVKLVTERQEAARRASADALARAEVLGELRGLRGRVAGWSLPRREGIGALEPGLRSIYHQGARRRRRAARGRGHKGRAMHEWRKRVKDLRYVVEILDPRDLGSVRKRRRRAGRPPGRGDQGEIRRLARRADELGELLGEDHDLWLLAQRLKQGPPADGGKPDVGAGTRKALLRVIARRRRRVRREALRKGERLYRHPPKRFVRRLRDAHGRSPLSRP
;
A
#
# COMPACT_ATOMS: atom_id res chain seq x y z
N MET A 1 21.26 4.34 -36.66
CA MET A 1 20.00 4.01 -35.93
C MET A 1 20.20 2.95 -34.85
N ALA A 2 20.82 1.81 -35.09
CA ALA A 2 21.00 0.72 -34.12
C ALA A 2 21.78 1.09 -32.83
N ARG A 3 22.75 2.01 -32.88
CA ARG A 3 23.53 2.49 -31.71
C ARG A 3 22.65 3.32 -30.78
N ALA A 4 21.90 4.30 -31.32
CA ALA A 4 20.99 5.13 -30.53
C ALA A 4 19.87 4.34 -29.85
N GLU A 5 19.39 3.27 -30.48
CA GLU A 5 18.39 2.39 -29.89
C GLU A 5 18.96 1.51 -28.77
N ARG A 6 20.19 1.02 -28.90
CA ARG A 6 20.95 0.33 -27.83
C ARG A 6 21.16 1.24 -26.63
N ASP A 7 21.58 2.49 -26.86
CA ASP A 7 21.81 3.46 -25.79
C ASP A 7 20.53 3.82 -25.05
N ARG A 8 19.42 3.96 -25.76
CA ARG A 8 18.09 4.17 -25.16
C ARG A 8 17.63 2.96 -24.33
N ARG A 9 17.86 1.73 -24.81
CA ARG A 9 17.54 0.50 -24.05
C ARG A 9 18.37 0.36 -22.79
N SER A 10 19.68 0.67 -22.88
CA SER A 10 20.62 0.65 -21.75
C SER A 10 20.25 1.70 -20.70
N ALA A 11 19.99 2.95 -21.08
CA ALA A 11 19.56 4.02 -20.20
C ALA A 11 18.22 3.68 -19.51
N ARG A 12 17.28 3.07 -20.24
CA ARG A 12 16.01 2.60 -19.68
C ARG A 12 16.17 1.48 -18.67
N ALA A 13 17.04 0.51 -18.97
CA ALA A 13 17.33 -0.59 -18.04
C ALA A 13 17.99 -0.08 -16.76
N ARG A 14 18.93 0.88 -16.89
CA ARG A 14 19.57 1.55 -15.76
C ARG A 14 18.56 2.30 -14.89
N ARG A 15 17.69 3.15 -15.46
CA ARG A 15 16.62 3.84 -14.73
C ARG A 15 15.65 2.86 -14.04
N ALA A 16 15.28 1.76 -14.71
CA ALA A 16 14.42 0.74 -14.12
C ALA A 16 15.08 0.06 -12.91
N ARG A 17 16.39 -0.17 -12.96
CA ARG A 17 17.17 -0.72 -11.85
C ARG A 17 17.29 0.28 -10.71
N GLU A 18 17.60 1.54 -10.97
CA GLU A 18 17.68 2.63 -9.98
C GLU A 18 16.35 2.81 -9.20
N ARG A 19 15.20 2.58 -9.86
CA ARG A 19 13.86 2.65 -9.27
C ARG A 19 13.43 1.38 -8.53
N GLN A 20 14.27 0.33 -8.54
CA GLN A 20 13.94 -0.91 -7.86
C GLN A 20 13.84 -0.67 -6.35
N PHE A 21 12.69 -1.03 -5.77
CA PHE A 21 12.42 -0.88 -4.34
C PHE A 21 12.91 -2.10 -3.55
N ALA A 22 14.22 -2.32 -3.61
CA ALA A 22 14.92 -3.38 -2.90
C ALA A 22 16.39 -3.01 -2.73
N LEU A 23 17.05 -3.48 -1.69
CA LEU A 23 18.50 -3.43 -1.55
C LEU A 23 19.16 -4.31 -2.59
N TRP A 24 20.23 -3.82 -3.20
CA TRP A 24 21.03 -4.62 -4.12
C TRP A 24 22.07 -5.48 -3.38
N PRO A 25 22.52 -6.56 -3.98
CA PRO A 25 23.63 -7.34 -3.42
C PRO A 25 24.87 -6.47 -3.21
N GLY A 26 25.44 -6.51 -2.00
CA GLY A 26 26.61 -5.70 -1.64
C GLY A 26 26.35 -4.20 -1.46
N GLU A 27 25.11 -3.71 -1.69
CA GLU A 27 24.78 -2.31 -1.50
C GLU A 27 24.72 -1.94 -0.02
N ARG A 28 25.34 -0.83 0.35
CA ARG A 28 25.22 -0.30 1.70
C ARG A 28 23.80 0.18 1.96
N PRO A 29 23.20 -0.11 3.15
CA PRO A 29 21.84 0.30 3.45
C PRO A 29 21.59 1.81 3.30
N GLU A 30 22.56 2.64 3.64
CA GLU A 30 22.46 4.09 3.50
C GLU A 30 22.31 4.51 2.03
N ASP A 31 23.10 3.93 1.14
CA ASP A 31 23.06 4.22 -0.30
C ASP A 31 21.76 3.65 -0.91
N GLY A 32 21.38 2.43 -0.53
CA GLY A 32 20.17 1.77 -0.97
C GLY A 32 18.90 2.51 -0.56
N VAL A 33 18.81 3.02 0.68
CA VAL A 33 17.67 3.81 1.15
C VAL A 33 17.53 5.10 0.34
N ARG A 34 18.64 5.82 0.15
CA ARG A 34 18.67 7.08 -0.64
C ARG A 34 18.26 6.80 -2.09
N ARG A 35 18.87 5.80 -2.73
CA ARG A 35 18.53 5.38 -4.10
C ARG A 35 17.06 5.00 -4.24
N MET A 36 16.54 4.18 -3.31
CA MET A 36 15.13 3.78 -3.33
C MET A 36 14.20 4.97 -3.16
N ALA A 37 14.52 5.91 -2.26
CA ALA A 37 13.72 7.10 -2.04
C ALA A 37 13.71 7.98 -3.29
N LEU A 38 14.87 8.30 -3.86
CA LEU A 38 14.98 9.06 -5.12
C LEU A 38 14.24 8.35 -6.25
N GLY A 39 14.43 7.05 -6.43
CA GLY A 39 13.77 6.28 -7.48
C GLY A 39 12.24 6.25 -7.37
N GLN A 40 11.68 6.24 -6.15
CA GLN A 40 10.22 6.34 -5.95
C GLN A 40 9.70 7.77 -6.18
N LEU A 41 10.49 8.80 -5.85
CA LEU A 41 10.16 10.21 -6.14
C LEU A 41 10.18 10.45 -7.65
N ASP A 42 11.24 10.04 -8.33
CA ASP A 42 11.38 10.19 -9.80
C ASP A 42 10.23 9.47 -10.53
N LEU A 43 9.85 8.28 -10.08
CA LEU A 43 8.71 7.56 -10.64
C LEU A 43 7.39 8.31 -10.42
N ALA A 44 7.18 8.86 -9.21
CA ALA A 44 5.97 9.60 -8.89
C ALA A 44 5.86 10.90 -9.70
N ILE A 45 6.96 11.64 -9.84
CA ILE A 45 7.06 12.88 -10.61
C ILE A 45 6.78 12.58 -12.09
N GLU A 46 7.48 11.60 -12.69
CA GLU A 46 7.31 11.21 -14.10
C GLU A 46 5.85 10.80 -14.42
N LEU A 47 5.21 10.07 -13.50
CA LEU A 47 3.80 9.65 -13.67
C LEU A 47 2.83 10.84 -13.63
N LEU A 48 3.08 11.83 -12.77
CA LEU A 48 2.25 13.03 -12.66
C LEU A 48 2.48 14.01 -13.80
N GLU A 49 3.70 14.10 -14.32
CA GLU A 49 4.06 14.90 -15.51
C GLU A 49 3.58 14.28 -16.82
N GLY A 50 3.36 12.95 -16.84
CA GLY A 50 3.05 12.21 -18.06
C GLY A 50 4.24 12.07 -19.03
N THR A 51 5.47 12.28 -18.54
CA THR A 51 6.71 12.23 -19.36
C THR A 51 7.22 10.81 -19.58
N GLY A 52 6.63 9.82 -18.91
CA GLY A 52 7.00 8.42 -18.99
C GLY A 52 6.26 7.63 -20.08
N LYS A 53 6.17 6.31 -19.87
CA LYS A 53 5.30 5.48 -20.72
C LYS A 53 3.85 5.95 -20.62
N PRO A 54 3.13 6.06 -21.73
CA PRO A 54 1.71 6.37 -21.71
C PRO A 54 0.96 5.39 -20.81
N VAL A 55 0.30 5.92 -19.80
CA VAL A 55 -0.60 5.18 -18.90
C VAL A 55 -1.87 6.01 -18.68
N SER A 56 -2.97 5.35 -18.34
CA SER A 56 -4.19 6.10 -18.00
C SER A 56 -3.96 6.96 -16.75
N ALA A 57 -4.66 8.08 -16.63
CA ALA A 57 -4.60 8.96 -15.47
C ALA A 57 -4.88 8.19 -14.16
N ALA A 58 -5.83 7.25 -14.17
CA ALA A 58 -6.12 6.39 -13.02
C ALA A 58 -4.93 5.51 -12.63
N THR A 59 -4.19 4.97 -13.62
CA THR A 59 -2.98 4.18 -13.39
C THR A 59 -1.85 5.06 -12.85
N ALA A 60 -1.64 6.25 -13.42
CA ALA A 60 -0.65 7.22 -12.96
C ALA A 60 -0.87 7.59 -11.49
N VAL A 61 -2.09 7.97 -11.13
CA VAL A 61 -2.48 8.25 -9.74
C VAL A 61 -2.27 7.04 -8.83
N HIS A 62 -2.65 5.83 -9.28
CA HIS A 62 -2.49 4.61 -8.47
C HIS A 62 -1.02 4.32 -8.16
N GLU A 63 -0.14 4.34 -9.17
CA GLU A 63 1.28 4.05 -9.00
C GLU A 63 1.98 5.17 -8.23
N THR A 64 1.63 6.46 -8.45
CA THR A 64 2.10 7.57 -7.62
C THR A 64 1.77 7.33 -6.14
N ARG A 65 0.52 7.07 -5.80
CA ARG A 65 0.10 6.78 -4.40
C ARG A 65 0.82 5.55 -3.81
N LYS A 66 1.18 4.57 -4.62
CA LYS A 66 1.99 3.42 -4.19
C LYS A 66 3.42 3.86 -3.86
N SER A 67 4.03 4.70 -4.70
CA SER A 67 5.34 5.29 -4.45
C SER A 67 5.35 6.14 -3.17
N LEU A 68 4.32 6.98 -2.93
CA LEU A 68 4.19 7.75 -1.68
C LEU A 68 4.10 6.85 -0.44
N LYS A 69 3.40 5.71 -0.52
CA LYS A 69 3.34 4.74 0.60
C LYS A 69 4.68 4.05 0.85
N ARG A 70 5.44 3.73 -0.21
CA ARG A 70 6.79 3.18 -0.11
C ARG A 70 7.74 4.19 0.52
N LEU A 71 7.69 5.45 0.09
CA LEU A 71 8.46 6.55 0.69
C LEU A 71 8.17 6.72 2.18
N ARG A 72 6.89 6.71 2.57
CA ARG A 72 6.49 6.77 3.99
C ARG A 72 6.99 5.58 4.79
N ALA A 73 7.02 4.38 4.21
CA ALA A 73 7.58 3.20 4.86
C ALA A 73 9.11 3.29 5.02
N LEU A 74 9.81 3.84 4.00
CA LEU A 74 11.25 4.15 4.09
C LEU A 74 11.54 5.19 5.18
N ALA A 75 10.86 6.34 5.15
CA ALA A 75 11.04 7.37 6.17
C ALA A 75 10.83 6.82 7.59
N ARG A 76 9.82 5.97 7.78
CA ARG A 76 9.54 5.32 9.05
C ARG A 76 10.59 4.26 9.42
N LEU A 77 11.20 3.62 8.44
CA LEU A 77 12.30 2.67 8.68
C LEU A 77 13.55 3.36 9.24
N ILE A 78 13.77 4.62 8.84
CA ILE A 78 14.92 5.44 9.25
C ILE A 78 14.51 6.63 10.15
N GLU A 79 13.33 6.55 10.78
CA GLU A 79 12.76 7.62 11.62
C GLU A 79 13.77 8.12 12.68
N GLY A 80 14.45 7.20 13.35
CA GLY A 80 15.46 7.56 14.37
C GLY A 80 16.71 8.26 13.82
N GLU A 81 17.01 8.06 12.54
CA GLU A 81 18.17 8.66 11.89
C GLU A 81 17.83 10.00 11.21
N LEU A 82 16.57 10.17 10.78
CA LEU A 82 16.08 11.45 10.27
C LEU A 82 15.89 12.50 11.35
N GLY A 83 15.65 12.06 12.59
CA GLY A 83 15.19 12.93 13.66
C GLY A 83 13.67 13.21 13.58
N GLU A 84 13.09 13.57 14.74
CA GLU A 84 11.64 13.69 14.87
C GLU A 84 11.05 14.77 13.98
N GLU A 85 11.63 15.95 13.97
CA GLU A 85 11.13 17.10 13.20
C GLU A 85 11.12 16.80 11.69
N GLN A 86 12.22 16.31 11.15
CA GLN A 86 12.32 15.98 9.73
C GLN A 86 11.37 14.85 9.37
N PHE A 87 11.30 13.79 10.19
CA PHE A 87 10.38 12.68 9.94
C PHE A 87 8.93 13.14 9.93
N VAL A 88 8.48 13.94 10.91
CA VAL A 88 7.11 14.45 10.99
C VAL A 88 6.77 15.28 9.76
N ARG A 89 7.66 16.17 9.35
CA ARG A 89 7.49 17.00 8.14
C ARG A 89 7.35 16.17 6.87
N GLU A 90 8.25 15.21 6.64
CA GLU A 90 8.23 14.39 5.42
C GLU A 90 7.06 13.40 5.40
N ASP A 91 6.72 12.77 6.54
CA ASP A 91 5.55 11.87 6.63
C ASP A 91 4.23 12.63 6.42
N ALA A 92 4.12 13.86 6.92
CA ALA A 92 2.97 14.73 6.71
C ALA A 92 2.82 15.11 5.23
N LEU A 93 3.89 15.62 4.59
CA LEU A 93 3.90 15.96 3.16
C LEU A 93 3.46 14.78 2.30
N LEU A 94 4.06 13.62 2.48
CA LEU A 94 3.75 12.42 1.71
C LEU A 94 2.32 11.90 1.96
N ARG A 95 1.80 12.08 3.20
CA ARG A 95 0.42 11.75 3.55
C ARG A 95 -0.55 12.67 2.82
N ASP A 96 -0.32 13.98 2.87
CA ASP A 96 -1.23 14.99 2.36
C ASP A 96 -1.24 15.01 0.83
N ALA A 97 -0.09 14.82 0.18
CA ALA A 97 0.01 14.55 -1.26
C ALA A 97 -0.83 13.31 -1.65
N GLY A 98 -0.73 12.22 -0.86
CA GLY A 98 -1.53 11.03 -1.08
C GLY A 98 -3.04 11.24 -0.88
N LEU A 99 -3.46 12.14 -0.02
CA LEU A 99 -4.88 12.49 0.20
C LEU A 99 -5.42 13.33 -0.96
N ARG A 100 -4.68 14.35 -1.44
CA ARG A 100 -5.07 15.15 -2.60
C ARG A 100 -5.27 14.30 -3.88
N LEU A 101 -4.50 13.23 -4.02
CA LEU A 101 -4.63 12.28 -5.12
C LEU A 101 -5.66 11.15 -4.87
N ALA A 102 -6.51 11.24 -3.83
CA ALA A 102 -7.35 10.10 -3.40
C ALA A 102 -8.66 9.93 -4.16
N GLY A 103 -9.33 11.01 -4.54
CA GLY A 103 -10.76 11.05 -4.89
C GLY A 103 -11.22 9.98 -5.90
N ALA A 104 -10.59 9.89 -7.06
CA ALA A 104 -10.99 8.92 -8.10
C ALA A 104 -10.81 7.46 -7.65
N ARG A 105 -9.77 7.18 -6.85
CA ARG A 105 -9.50 5.81 -6.36
C ARG A 105 -10.49 5.35 -5.30
N ASP A 106 -10.94 6.23 -4.45
CA ASP A 106 -11.89 5.89 -3.39
C ASP A 106 -13.27 5.56 -3.98
N ALA A 107 -13.69 6.28 -5.04
CA ALA A 107 -14.90 5.96 -5.80
C ALA A 107 -14.79 4.60 -6.54
N GLU A 108 -13.63 4.29 -7.14
CA GLU A 108 -13.38 2.98 -7.76
C GLU A 108 -13.46 1.82 -6.76
N VAL A 109 -12.85 1.99 -5.57
CA VAL A 109 -12.90 1.00 -4.49
C VAL A 109 -14.35 0.75 -4.04
N MET A 110 -15.18 1.79 -3.98
CA MET A 110 -16.58 1.68 -3.58
C MET A 110 -17.38 0.77 -4.54
N VAL A 111 -17.23 0.97 -5.86
CA VAL A 111 -17.88 0.14 -6.89
C VAL A 111 -17.37 -1.30 -6.80
N SER A 112 -16.06 -1.50 -6.80
CA SER A 112 -15.45 -2.84 -6.78
C SER A 112 -15.78 -3.62 -5.51
N THR A 113 -15.92 -2.94 -4.37
CA THR A 113 -16.33 -3.56 -3.10
C THR A 113 -17.78 -4.01 -3.14
N LEU A 114 -18.67 -3.19 -3.69
CA LEU A 114 -20.08 -3.57 -3.88
C LEU A 114 -20.18 -4.77 -4.84
N ASP A 115 -19.53 -4.71 -5.98
CA ASP A 115 -19.55 -5.78 -7.00
C ASP A 115 -19.00 -7.11 -6.43
N GLY A 116 -17.90 -7.08 -5.69
CA GLY A 116 -17.35 -8.26 -5.02
C GLY A 116 -18.29 -8.85 -3.97
N LEU A 117 -19.02 -7.99 -3.24
CA LEU A 117 -20.03 -8.44 -2.28
C LEU A 117 -21.23 -9.09 -2.99
N LEU A 118 -21.70 -8.49 -4.09
CA LEU A 118 -22.87 -8.94 -4.86
C LEU A 118 -22.59 -10.25 -5.60
N ALA A 119 -21.39 -10.47 -6.08
CA ALA A 119 -20.99 -11.73 -6.73
C ALA A 119 -21.25 -12.95 -5.84
N ALA A 120 -21.07 -12.80 -4.52
CA ALA A 120 -21.37 -13.84 -3.53
C ALA A 120 -22.87 -13.88 -3.11
N HIS A 121 -23.71 -12.95 -3.58
CA HIS A 121 -25.12 -12.80 -3.15
C HIS A 121 -26.06 -12.49 -4.33
N PRO A 122 -26.27 -13.41 -5.30
CA PRO A 122 -27.02 -13.16 -6.55
C PRO A 122 -28.47 -12.68 -6.30
N LYS A 123 -29.16 -13.23 -5.30
CA LYS A 123 -30.53 -12.80 -4.94
C LYS A 123 -30.59 -11.33 -4.47
N LEU A 124 -29.54 -10.86 -3.79
CA LEU A 124 -29.43 -9.46 -3.35
C LEU A 124 -29.09 -8.54 -4.54
N ALA A 125 -28.22 -8.99 -5.45
CA ALA A 125 -27.82 -8.26 -6.62
C ALA A 125 -29.01 -7.87 -7.53
N ARG A 126 -30.02 -8.73 -7.62
CA ARG A 126 -31.23 -8.51 -8.45
C ARG A 126 -32.23 -7.52 -7.84
N ARG A 127 -32.07 -7.08 -6.60
CA ARG A 127 -32.98 -6.12 -5.98
C ARG A 127 -32.87 -4.76 -6.67
N ARG A 128 -33.99 -4.17 -7.10
CA ARG A 128 -34.05 -2.87 -7.79
C ARG A 128 -33.27 -1.76 -7.08
N GLY A 129 -33.32 -1.70 -5.73
CA GLY A 129 -32.58 -0.72 -4.95
C GLY A 129 -31.06 -0.93 -4.99
N VAL A 130 -30.58 -2.16 -5.14
CA VAL A 130 -29.14 -2.46 -5.28
C VAL A 130 -28.65 -2.08 -6.67
N VAL A 131 -29.44 -2.35 -7.70
CA VAL A 131 -29.13 -1.93 -9.07
C VAL A 131 -29.03 -0.40 -9.15
N LYS A 132 -29.99 0.33 -8.57
CA LYS A 132 -29.95 1.80 -8.50
C LYS A 132 -28.69 2.31 -7.79
N LEU A 133 -28.36 1.73 -6.63
CA LEU A 133 -27.14 2.09 -5.89
C LEU A 133 -25.87 1.87 -6.73
N ARG A 134 -25.78 0.72 -7.42
CA ARG A 134 -24.64 0.42 -8.27
C ARG A 134 -24.48 1.44 -9.40
N VAL A 135 -25.57 1.78 -10.09
CA VAL A 135 -25.57 2.80 -11.15
C VAL A 135 -25.06 4.13 -10.57
N LYS A 136 -25.58 4.58 -9.43
CA LYS A 136 -25.13 5.81 -8.78
C LYS A 136 -23.65 5.80 -8.46
N LEU A 137 -23.13 4.72 -7.85
CA LEU A 137 -21.71 4.61 -7.54
C LEU A 137 -20.83 4.59 -8.80
N VAL A 138 -21.31 4.01 -9.90
CA VAL A 138 -20.60 4.07 -11.20
C VAL A 138 -20.56 5.48 -11.76
N THR A 139 -21.66 6.23 -11.67
CA THR A 139 -21.71 7.65 -12.06
C THR A 139 -20.75 8.49 -11.19
N GLU A 140 -20.82 8.35 -9.86
CA GLU A 140 -19.92 9.04 -8.92
C GLU A 140 -18.44 8.73 -9.23
N ARG A 141 -18.11 7.48 -9.61
CA ARG A 141 -16.76 7.09 -10.05
C ARG A 141 -16.34 7.84 -11.32
N GLN A 142 -17.21 7.92 -12.32
CA GLN A 142 -16.91 8.61 -13.57
C GLN A 142 -16.69 10.11 -13.35
N GLU A 143 -17.52 10.74 -12.52
CA GLU A 143 -17.37 12.13 -12.14
C GLU A 143 -16.09 12.40 -11.33
N ALA A 144 -15.77 11.52 -10.36
CA ALA A 144 -14.54 11.62 -9.60
C ALA A 144 -13.29 11.47 -10.50
N ALA A 145 -13.35 10.58 -11.50
CA ALA A 145 -12.28 10.42 -12.47
C ALA A 145 -12.11 11.67 -13.35
N ARG A 146 -13.22 12.28 -13.81
CA ARG A 146 -13.20 13.54 -14.57
C ARG A 146 -12.61 14.68 -13.74
N ARG A 147 -13.08 14.87 -12.50
CA ARG A 147 -12.54 15.89 -11.59
C ARG A 147 -11.04 15.72 -11.34
N ALA A 148 -10.59 14.50 -11.04
CA ALA A 148 -9.17 14.22 -10.81
C ALA A 148 -8.29 14.45 -12.06
N SER A 149 -8.84 14.27 -13.26
CA SER A 149 -8.14 14.57 -14.52
C SER A 149 -8.08 16.08 -14.78
N ALA A 150 -9.14 16.83 -14.41
CA ALA A 150 -9.22 18.27 -14.60
C ALA A 150 -8.44 19.07 -13.53
N ASP A 151 -8.13 18.49 -12.39
CA ASP A 151 -7.46 19.17 -11.28
C ASP A 151 -5.95 19.32 -11.53
N ALA A 152 -5.63 20.23 -12.46
CA ALA A 152 -4.24 20.55 -12.83
C ALA A 152 -3.52 21.26 -11.67
N LEU A 153 -4.23 22.09 -10.89
CA LEU A 153 -3.64 22.84 -9.77
C LEU A 153 -3.15 21.91 -8.66
N ALA A 154 -4.02 21.04 -8.15
CA ALA A 154 -3.62 20.08 -7.12
C ALA A 154 -2.48 19.17 -7.59
N ARG A 155 -2.45 18.82 -8.89
CA ARG A 155 -1.35 18.06 -9.47
C ARG A 155 -0.05 18.86 -9.49
N ALA A 156 -0.09 20.14 -9.85
CA ALA A 156 1.07 21.03 -9.87
C ALA A 156 1.64 21.26 -8.46
N GLU A 157 0.77 21.45 -7.45
CA GLU A 157 1.16 21.58 -6.05
C GLU A 157 1.88 20.31 -5.56
N VAL A 158 1.29 19.13 -5.79
CA VAL A 158 1.92 17.86 -5.42
C VAL A 158 3.26 17.67 -6.12
N LEU A 159 3.37 18.04 -7.39
CA LEU A 159 4.65 18.00 -8.14
C LEU A 159 5.70 18.91 -7.49
N GLY A 160 5.35 20.13 -7.15
CA GLY A 160 6.26 21.08 -6.47
C GLY A 160 6.77 20.52 -5.14
N GLU A 161 5.88 19.97 -4.33
CA GLU A 161 6.22 19.34 -3.05
C GLU A 161 7.15 18.13 -3.22
N LEU A 162 6.88 17.26 -4.20
CA LEU A 162 7.71 16.07 -4.46
C LEU A 162 9.09 16.44 -4.98
N ARG A 163 9.21 17.48 -5.82
CA ARG A 163 10.50 18.02 -6.28
C ARG A 163 11.30 18.60 -5.11
N GLY A 164 10.66 19.38 -4.23
CA GLY A 164 11.29 19.88 -3.01
C GLY A 164 11.77 18.76 -2.08
N LEU A 165 10.93 17.73 -1.88
CA LEU A 165 11.33 16.55 -1.11
C LEU A 165 12.50 15.80 -1.74
N ARG A 166 12.55 15.70 -3.08
CA ARG A 166 13.64 15.07 -3.81
C ARG A 166 14.99 15.73 -3.50
N GLY A 167 15.02 17.05 -3.44
CA GLY A 167 16.23 17.80 -3.03
C GLY A 167 16.67 17.45 -1.61
N ARG A 168 15.73 17.37 -0.66
CA ARG A 168 16.03 17.03 0.74
C ARG A 168 16.48 15.58 0.94
N VAL A 169 15.95 14.64 0.17
CA VAL A 169 16.33 13.22 0.23
C VAL A 169 17.80 13.00 -0.11
N ALA A 170 18.42 13.87 -0.91
CA ALA A 170 19.84 13.82 -1.19
C ALA A 170 20.70 13.93 0.09
N GLY A 171 20.21 14.65 1.10
CA GLY A 171 20.83 14.79 2.43
C GLY A 171 20.49 13.70 3.44
N TRP A 172 19.66 12.71 3.10
CA TRP A 172 19.38 11.62 4.01
C TRP A 172 20.64 10.79 4.27
N SER A 173 21.00 10.65 5.53
CA SER A 173 22.16 9.88 5.97
C SER A 173 21.74 8.82 6.99
N LEU A 174 22.42 7.70 6.97
CA LEU A 174 22.30 6.64 7.98
C LEU A 174 23.70 6.33 8.52
N PRO A 175 23.81 5.88 9.78
CA PRO A 175 25.09 5.46 10.33
C PRO A 175 25.61 4.25 9.55
N ARG A 176 26.90 4.26 9.27
CA ARG A 176 27.59 3.14 8.65
C ARG A 176 27.60 1.95 9.61
N ARG A 177 26.90 0.87 9.24
CA ARG A 177 26.86 -0.38 9.99
C ARG A 177 26.91 -1.55 9.01
N GLU A 178 27.50 -2.64 9.43
CA GLU A 178 27.57 -3.86 8.61
C GLU A 178 26.19 -4.43 8.29
N GLY A 179 26.03 -4.94 7.09
CA GLY A 179 24.82 -5.58 6.60
C GLY A 179 23.59 -4.70 6.75
N ILE A 180 22.51 -5.24 7.29
CA ILE A 180 21.27 -4.49 7.54
C ILE A 180 21.23 -3.81 8.92
N GLY A 181 22.37 -3.74 9.62
CA GLY A 181 22.44 -3.22 11.01
C GLY A 181 21.89 -1.80 11.17
N ALA A 182 22.10 -0.93 10.17
CA ALA A 182 21.55 0.43 10.16
C ALA A 182 20.00 0.46 10.12
N LEU A 183 19.34 -0.58 9.61
CA LEU A 183 17.89 -0.66 9.49
C LEU A 183 17.20 -1.38 10.66
N GLU A 184 17.98 -2.06 11.53
CA GLU A 184 17.42 -2.86 12.62
C GLU A 184 16.56 -2.09 13.62
N PRO A 185 16.92 -0.86 14.05
CA PRO A 185 16.08 -0.09 14.96
C PRO A 185 14.69 0.18 14.36
N GLY A 186 14.63 0.63 13.11
CA GLY A 186 13.38 0.89 12.41
C GLY A 186 12.55 -0.38 12.17
N LEU A 187 13.18 -1.47 11.75
CA LEU A 187 12.52 -2.78 11.60
C LEU A 187 11.89 -3.24 12.91
N ARG A 188 12.60 -3.08 14.02
CA ARG A 188 12.13 -3.41 15.37
C ARG A 188 10.92 -2.56 15.75
N SER A 189 11.00 -1.25 15.53
CA SER A 189 9.93 -0.29 15.82
C SER A 189 8.67 -0.61 15.03
N ILE A 190 8.77 -0.77 13.70
CA ILE A 190 7.64 -1.07 12.80
C ILE A 190 6.96 -2.39 13.22
N TYR A 191 7.74 -3.43 13.47
CA TYR A 191 7.20 -4.72 13.91
C TYR A 191 6.51 -4.61 15.28
N HIS A 192 7.12 -3.94 16.24
CA HIS A 192 6.55 -3.72 17.59
C HIS A 192 5.23 -2.94 17.51
N GLN A 193 5.19 -1.84 16.72
CA GLN A 193 3.99 -1.05 16.52
C GLN A 193 2.87 -1.90 15.89
N GLY A 194 3.20 -2.73 14.88
CA GLY A 194 2.26 -3.66 14.27
C GLY A 194 1.66 -4.66 15.25
N ALA A 195 2.50 -5.27 16.09
CA ALA A 195 2.08 -6.19 17.14
C ALA A 195 1.19 -5.51 18.19
N ARG A 196 1.53 -4.28 18.62
CA ARG A 196 0.73 -3.47 19.55
C ARG A 196 -0.64 -3.13 18.98
N ARG A 197 -0.70 -2.71 17.68
CA ARG A 197 -1.96 -2.39 17.01
C ARG A 197 -2.83 -3.63 16.83
N ARG A 198 -2.25 -4.82 16.53
CA ARG A 198 -2.97 -6.09 16.51
C ARG A 198 -3.65 -6.38 17.84
N ARG A 199 -2.90 -6.30 18.95
CA ARG A 199 -3.45 -6.52 20.29
C ARG A 199 -4.61 -5.57 20.60
N ARG A 200 -4.49 -4.29 20.23
CA ARG A 200 -5.57 -3.31 20.39
C ARG A 200 -6.80 -3.66 19.54
N ALA A 201 -6.60 -4.07 18.29
CA ALA A 201 -7.67 -4.51 17.38
C ALA A 201 -8.39 -5.79 17.89
N ALA A 202 -7.64 -6.72 18.49
CA ALA A 202 -8.18 -7.96 19.07
C ALA A 202 -9.07 -7.69 20.30
N ARG A 203 -8.67 -6.76 21.19
CA ARG A 203 -9.44 -6.42 22.42
C ARG A 203 -10.80 -5.82 22.12
N GLY A 204 -11.00 -5.22 20.97
CA GLY A 204 -12.30 -4.84 20.43
C GLY A 204 -13.15 -3.88 21.26
N ARG A 205 -12.60 -3.25 22.27
CA ARG A 205 -13.29 -2.23 23.10
C ARG A 205 -13.34 -0.90 22.30
N GLY A 206 -14.53 -0.35 22.12
CA GLY A 206 -14.74 0.91 21.42
C GLY A 206 -14.80 0.76 19.88
N HIS A 207 -14.24 1.72 19.14
CA HIS A 207 -14.35 1.85 17.69
C HIS A 207 -13.54 0.78 16.92
N LYS A 208 -14.01 -0.45 16.87
CA LYS A 208 -13.35 -1.60 16.21
C LYS A 208 -12.88 -1.30 14.77
N GLY A 209 -13.65 -0.51 14.02
CA GLY A 209 -13.27 -0.12 12.65
C GLY A 209 -11.99 0.69 12.60
N ARG A 210 -11.85 1.69 13.48
CA ARG A 210 -10.66 2.55 13.58
C ARG A 210 -9.42 1.72 14.02
N ALA A 211 -9.57 0.82 14.98
CA ALA A 211 -8.46 -0.02 15.44
C ALA A 211 -7.93 -0.95 14.34
N MET A 212 -8.82 -1.55 13.54
CA MET A 212 -8.45 -2.37 12.39
C MET A 212 -7.76 -1.54 11.30
N HIS A 213 -8.23 -0.31 11.03
CA HIS A 213 -7.62 0.60 10.09
C HIS A 213 -6.20 1.02 10.51
N GLU A 214 -6.01 1.37 11.79
CA GLU A 214 -4.68 1.73 12.30
C GLU A 214 -3.72 0.53 12.26
N TRP A 215 -4.22 -0.68 12.50
CA TRP A 215 -3.41 -1.88 12.32
C TRP A 215 -3.04 -2.13 10.86
N ARG A 216 -3.99 -1.93 9.92
CA ARG A 216 -3.74 -2.04 8.47
C ARG A 216 -2.56 -1.16 8.02
N LYS A 217 -2.48 0.08 8.52
CA LYS A 217 -1.35 0.98 8.21
C LYS A 217 -0.02 0.34 8.59
N ARG A 218 0.09 -0.20 9.81
CA ARG A 218 1.34 -0.83 10.29
C ARG A 218 1.68 -2.13 9.56
N VAL A 219 0.69 -2.89 9.16
CA VAL A 219 0.92 -4.10 8.33
C VAL A 219 1.47 -3.73 6.94
N LYS A 220 0.96 -2.65 6.35
CA LYS A 220 1.48 -2.15 5.08
C LYS A 220 2.91 -1.62 5.20
N ASP A 221 3.22 -0.89 6.27
CA ASP A 221 4.59 -0.46 6.53
C ASP A 221 5.53 -1.68 6.65
N LEU A 222 5.16 -2.68 7.46
CA LEU A 222 5.94 -3.91 7.60
C LEU A 222 6.12 -4.64 6.26
N ARG A 223 5.06 -4.71 5.43
CA ARG A 223 5.16 -5.31 4.09
C ARG A 223 6.20 -4.61 3.25
N TYR A 224 6.16 -3.27 3.16
CA TYR A 224 7.09 -2.51 2.33
C TYR A 224 8.53 -2.62 2.83
N VAL A 225 8.77 -2.56 4.13
CA VAL A 225 10.14 -2.67 4.66
C VAL A 225 10.72 -4.09 4.53
N VAL A 226 9.88 -5.12 4.54
CA VAL A 226 10.32 -6.50 4.25
C VAL A 226 10.56 -6.70 2.75
N GLU A 227 9.79 -6.03 1.88
CA GLU A 227 10.01 -6.03 0.43
C GLU A 227 11.42 -5.52 0.07
N ILE A 228 11.94 -4.53 0.80
CA ILE A 228 13.30 -3.98 0.62
C ILE A 228 14.39 -5.04 0.78
N LEU A 229 14.18 -6.00 1.66
CA LEU A 229 15.14 -7.07 1.95
C LEU A 229 15.05 -8.27 0.98
N ASP A 230 14.03 -8.31 0.11
CA ASP A 230 13.90 -9.31 -0.97
C ASP A 230 14.01 -8.65 -2.34
N PRO A 231 15.18 -8.70 -2.99
CA PRO A 231 15.45 -8.01 -4.25
C PRO A 231 14.63 -8.55 -5.43
N ARG A 232 13.84 -9.59 -5.24
CA ARG A 232 12.97 -10.13 -6.29
C ARG A 232 11.59 -9.49 -6.19
N ASP A 233 11.29 -8.65 -7.17
CA ASP A 233 10.02 -7.93 -7.31
C ASP A 233 8.80 -8.86 -7.11
N LEU A 234 8.16 -8.75 -5.95
CA LEU A 234 6.93 -9.47 -5.63
C LEU A 234 5.79 -9.14 -6.62
N GLY A 235 5.83 -7.98 -7.27
CA GLY A 235 4.85 -7.56 -8.27
C GLY A 235 4.96 -8.36 -9.57
N SER A 236 6.16 -8.65 -10.04
CA SER A 236 6.41 -9.40 -11.28
C SER A 236 6.07 -10.89 -11.13
N VAL A 237 6.38 -11.48 -9.98
CA VAL A 237 6.07 -12.89 -9.65
C VAL A 237 4.56 -13.11 -9.57
N ARG A 238 3.79 -12.15 -9.02
CA ARG A 238 2.32 -12.25 -8.90
C ARG A 238 1.62 -12.23 -10.28
N LYS A 239 2.08 -11.36 -11.21
CA LYS A 239 1.56 -11.29 -12.59
C LYS A 239 1.90 -12.55 -13.41
N ARG A 240 3.14 -13.05 -13.33
CA ARG A 240 3.56 -14.27 -14.05
C ARG A 240 2.84 -15.53 -13.54
N ARG A 241 2.63 -15.68 -12.22
CA ARG A 241 1.96 -16.85 -11.64
C ARG A 241 0.46 -16.89 -11.88
N ARG A 242 -0.25 -15.75 -11.90
CA ARG A 242 -1.67 -15.71 -12.33
C ARG A 242 -1.85 -16.14 -13.79
N ARG A 243 -0.88 -15.85 -14.66
CA ARG A 243 -0.91 -16.28 -16.07
C ARG A 243 -0.53 -17.76 -16.28
N ALA A 244 0.24 -18.34 -15.37
CA ALA A 244 0.78 -19.68 -15.55
C ALA A 244 -0.02 -20.82 -14.86
N GLY A 245 -1.06 -20.50 -14.09
CA GLY A 245 -1.92 -21.52 -13.41
C GLY A 245 -1.19 -22.45 -12.43
N ARG A 246 0.09 -22.22 -12.12
CA ARG A 246 0.95 -23.16 -11.40
C ARG A 246 1.02 -22.84 -9.91
N PRO A 247 0.61 -23.76 -9.01
CA PRO A 247 0.80 -23.58 -7.58
C PRO A 247 2.30 -23.50 -7.23
N PRO A 248 2.69 -22.69 -6.22
CA PRO A 248 4.09 -22.59 -5.82
C PRO A 248 4.58 -23.90 -5.23
N GLY A 249 5.63 -24.48 -5.82
CA GLY A 249 6.34 -25.59 -5.24
C GLY A 249 6.77 -25.28 -3.79
N ARG A 250 6.64 -26.25 -2.90
CA ARG A 250 6.91 -26.14 -1.45
C ARG A 250 8.38 -25.91 -1.07
N GLY A 251 9.32 -25.89 -2.01
CA GLY A 251 10.73 -26.14 -1.76
C GLY A 251 11.65 -24.96 -1.46
N ASP A 252 11.42 -23.73 -1.96
CA ASP A 252 12.54 -22.76 -1.93
C ASP A 252 12.15 -21.29 -1.75
N GLN A 253 11.30 -21.01 -0.78
CA GLN A 253 10.99 -19.62 -0.42
C GLN A 253 11.72 -19.27 0.89
N GLY A 254 12.81 -18.49 0.78
CA GLY A 254 13.52 -17.95 1.92
C GLY A 254 12.58 -17.30 2.94
N GLU A 255 13.02 -17.18 4.19
CA GLU A 255 12.21 -16.68 5.30
C GLU A 255 11.63 -15.27 5.03
N ILE A 256 12.45 -14.40 4.41
CA ILE A 256 12.04 -13.03 4.05
C ILE A 256 10.82 -13.05 3.12
N ARG A 257 10.83 -13.92 2.10
CA ARG A 257 9.67 -14.07 1.20
C ARG A 257 8.42 -14.58 1.89
N ARG A 258 8.56 -15.58 2.76
CA ARG A 258 7.41 -16.07 3.52
C ARG A 258 6.82 -14.98 4.37
N LEU A 259 7.66 -14.13 4.97
CA LEU A 259 7.23 -13.01 5.78
C LEU A 259 6.52 -11.94 4.93
N ALA A 260 7.13 -11.53 3.81
CA ALA A 260 6.54 -10.55 2.89
C ALA A 260 5.17 -11.02 2.38
N ARG A 261 5.06 -12.29 2.00
CA ARG A 261 3.78 -12.87 1.58
C ARG A 261 2.75 -12.88 2.71
N ARG A 262 3.12 -13.24 3.93
CA ARG A 262 2.22 -13.21 5.09
C ARG A 262 1.73 -11.80 5.40
N ALA A 263 2.62 -10.81 5.30
CA ALA A 263 2.26 -9.42 5.50
C ALA A 263 1.35 -8.90 4.37
N ASP A 264 1.58 -9.30 3.12
CA ASP A 264 0.72 -8.97 1.99
C ASP A 264 -0.68 -9.57 2.12
N GLU A 265 -0.79 -10.88 2.40
CA GLU A 265 -2.06 -11.56 2.62
C GLU A 265 -2.87 -10.93 3.77
N LEU A 266 -2.19 -10.58 4.85
CA LEU A 266 -2.82 -9.89 5.98
C LEU A 266 -3.26 -8.47 5.58
N GLY A 267 -2.44 -7.76 4.81
CA GLY A 267 -2.73 -6.44 4.27
C GLY A 267 -3.97 -6.41 3.37
N GLU A 268 -4.17 -7.47 2.56
CA GLU A 268 -5.37 -7.64 1.71
C GLU A 268 -6.63 -7.86 2.55
N LEU A 269 -6.58 -8.73 3.57
CA LEU A 269 -7.74 -8.93 4.47
C LEU A 269 -8.11 -7.65 5.22
N LEU A 270 -7.12 -6.93 5.73
CA LEU A 270 -7.37 -5.65 6.41
C LEU A 270 -7.83 -4.56 5.42
N GLY A 271 -7.43 -4.66 4.16
CA GLY A 271 -7.94 -3.86 3.07
C GLY A 271 -9.42 -4.11 2.84
N GLU A 272 -9.81 -5.36 2.68
CA GLU A 272 -11.20 -5.75 2.49
C GLU A 272 -12.10 -5.31 3.67
N ASP A 273 -11.66 -5.48 4.93
CA ASP A 273 -12.45 -4.98 6.08
C ASP A 273 -12.64 -3.46 6.04
N HIS A 274 -11.60 -2.72 5.63
CA HIS A 274 -11.67 -1.26 5.51
C HIS A 274 -12.62 -0.83 4.39
N ASP A 275 -12.52 -1.44 3.22
CA ASP A 275 -13.33 -1.11 2.05
C ASP A 275 -14.82 -1.42 2.31
N LEU A 276 -15.11 -2.56 2.95
CA LEU A 276 -16.45 -2.90 3.45
C LEU A 276 -16.95 -1.94 4.54
N TRP A 277 -16.04 -1.40 5.36
CA TRP A 277 -16.41 -0.37 6.35
C TRP A 277 -16.82 0.93 5.68
N LEU A 278 -16.08 1.37 4.68
CA LEU A 278 -16.43 2.57 3.90
C LEU A 278 -17.79 2.41 3.23
N LEU A 279 -18.05 1.27 2.58
CA LEU A 279 -19.35 0.97 1.98
C LEU A 279 -20.47 0.97 3.02
N ALA A 280 -20.22 0.42 4.22
CA ALA A 280 -21.22 0.45 5.31
C ALA A 280 -21.47 1.89 5.81
N GLN A 281 -20.44 2.74 5.88
CA GLN A 281 -20.60 4.15 6.28
C GLN A 281 -21.43 4.91 5.23
N ARG A 282 -21.15 4.72 3.95
CA ARG A 282 -21.94 5.30 2.85
C ARG A 282 -23.42 4.92 2.93
N LEU A 283 -23.72 3.64 3.22
CA LEU A 283 -25.09 3.14 3.39
C LEU A 283 -25.79 3.67 4.65
N LYS A 284 -25.04 4.10 5.67
CA LYS A 284 -25.58 4.67 6.91
C LYS A 284 -25.85 6.17 6.82
N GLN A 285 -25.15 6.86 5.91
CA GLN A 285 -25.44 8.25 5.63
C GLN A 285 -26.89 8.34 5.18
N GLY A 286 -27.66 9.23 5.83
CA GLY A 286 -29.08 9.49 5.51
C GLY A 286 -29.24 10.03 4.09
N PRO A 287 -30.45 10.47 3.73
CA PRO A 287 -30.66 11.22 2.51
C PRO A 287 -29.72 12.44 2.49
N PRO A 288 -29.33 12.90 1.29
CA PRO A 288 -28.52 14.10 1.13
C PRO A 288 -29.16 15.29 1.87
N ALA A 289 -28.35 16.22 2.36
CA ALA A 289 -28.83 17.39 3.12
C ALA A 289 -29.81 18.30 2.35
N ASP A 290 -29.84 18.15 1.01
CA ASP A 290 -30.75 18.84 0.09
C ASP A 290 -32.17 18.23 0.00
N GLY A 291 -32.52 17.29 0.88
CA GLY A 291 -33.82 16.64 0.90
C GLY A 291 -34.01 15.53 -0.14
N GLY A 292 -32.95 15.15 -0.83
CA GLY A 292 -32.98 14.07 -1.83
C GLY A 292 -33.38 12.70 -1.25
N LYS A 293 -34.00 11.83 -2.07
CA LYS A 293 -34.35 10.48 -1.66
C LYS A 293 -33.12 9.66 -1.31
N PRO A 294 -33.18 8.79 -0.26
CA PRO A 294 -32.06 7.92 0.10
C PRO A 294 -31.69 6.99 -1.08
N ASP A 295 -30.39 6.74 -1.28
CA ASP A 295 -29.85 5.92 -2.36
C ASP A 295 -30.51 4.53 -2.46
N VAL A 296 -30.91 3.98 -1.32
CA VAL A 296 -31.56 2.67 -1.18
C VAL A 296 -32.67 2.70 -0.13
N GLY A 297 -33.78 2.07 -0.41
CA GLY A 297 -34.88 1.89 0.55
C GLY A 297 -34.44 1.11 1.79
N ALA A 298 -35.09 1.37 2.93
CA ALA A 298 -34.75 0.85 4.24
C ALA A 298 -34.53 -0.68 4.29
N GLY A 299 -35.38 -1.47 3.64
CA GLY A 299 -35.29 -2.93 3.61
C GLY A 299 -34.04 -3.43 2.86
N THR A 300 -33.69 -2.81 1.71
CA THR A 300 -32.49 -3.14 0.95
C THR A 300 -31.25 -2.72 1.69
N ARG A 301 -31.23 -1.52 2.28
CA ARG A 301 -30.14 -1.03 3.12
C ARG A 301 -29.87 -1.96 4.30
N LYS A 302 -30.91 -2.38 5.04
CA LYS A 302 -30.79 -3.34 6.15
C LYS A 302 -30.19 -4.67 5.68
N ALA A 303 -30.61 -5.17 4.51
CA ALA A 303 -30.06 -6.40 3.93
C ALA A 303 -28.58 -6.27 3.57
N LEU A 304 -28.18 -5.20 2.88
CA LEU A 304 -26.76 -4.91 2.55
C LEU A 304 -25.91 -4.80 3.81
N LEU A 305 -26.34 -4.04 4.80
CA LEU A 305 -25.59 -3.86 6.06
C LEU A 305 -25.43 -5.19 6.83
N ARG A 306 -26.43 -6.09 6.80
CA ARG A 306 -26.32 -7.43 7.39
C ARG A 306 -25.24 -8.27 6.70
N VAL A 307 -25.22 -8.27 5.37
CA VAL A 307 -24.25 -9.04 4.59
C VAL A 307 -22.84 -8.48 4.80
N ILE A 308 -22.66 -7.15 4.74
CA ILE A 308 -21.41 -6.48 5.04
C ILE A 308 -20.91 -6.85 6.45
N ALA A 309 -21.78 -6.75 7.46
CA ALA A 309 -21.41 -7.07 8.84
C ALA A 309 -20.96 -8.53 9.00
N ARG A 310 -21.64 -9.47 8.30
CA ARG A 310 -21.29 -10.90 8.31
C ARG A 310 -19.93 -11.14 7.65
N ARG A 311 -19.68 -10.53 6.49
CA ARG A 311 -18.39 -10.63 5.77
C ARG A 311 -17.26 -10.02 6.59
N ARG A 312 -17.45 -8.82 7.16
CA ARG A 312 -16.45 -8.17 8.02
C ARG A 312 -16.09 -9.01 9.24
N ARG A 313 -17.07 -9.66 9.90
CA ARG A 313 -16.77 -10.56 11.01
C ARG A 313 -15.89 -11.73 10.61
N ARG A 314 -16.13 -12.33 9.44
CA ARG A 314 -15.29 -13.42 8.90
C ARG A 314 -13.87 -12.95 8.60
N VAL A 315 -13.73 -11.86 7.85
CA VAL A 315 -12.45 -11.27 7.45
C VAL A 315 -11.61 -10.88 8.68
N ARG A 316 -12.23 -10.25 9.68
CA ARG A 316 -11.56 -9.86 10.93
C ARG A 316 -11.04 -11.05 11.72
N ARG A 317 -11.82 -12.11 11.86
CA ARG A 317 -11.35 -13.34 12.52
C ARG A 317 -10.15 -13.93 11.82
N GLU A 318 -10.18 -13.99 10.51
CA GLU A 318 -9.07 -14.48 9.72
C GLU A 318 -7.83 -13.57 9.82
N ALA A 319 -8.00 -12.26 9.73
CA ALA A 319 -6.93 -11.30 9.89
C ALA A 319 -6.26 -11.40 11.27
N LEU A 320 -7.04 -11.51 12.36
CA LEU A 320 -6.50 -11.65 13.71
C LEU A 320 -5.68 -12.94 13.86
N ARG A 321 -6.15 -14.07 13.31
CA ARG A 321 -5.43 -15.34 13.29
C ARG A 321 -4.13 -15.27 12.49
N LYS A 322 -4.17 -14.67 11.28
CA LYS A 322 -2.94 -14.48 10.46
C LYS A 322 -1.98 -13.50 11.12
N GLY A 323 -2.49 -12.45 11.74
CA GLY A 323 -1.69 -11.48 12.47
C GLY A 323 -1.02 -12.06 13.72
N GLU A 324 -1.65 -12.99 14.40
CA GLU A 324 -1.02 -13.72 15.51
C GLU A 324 0.21 -14.49 15.06
N ARG A 325 0.09 -15.19 13.94
CA ARG A 325 1.23 -15.92 13.34
C ARG A 325 2.32 -14.98 12.82
N LEU A 326 1.96 -13.80 12.27
CA LEU A 326 2.90 -12.81 11.78
C LEU A 326 3.73 -12.21 12.93
N TYR A 327 3.07 -11.85 14.05
CA TYR A 327 3.67 -11.19 15.21
C TYR A 327 3.97 -12.14 16.37
N ARG A 328 4.22 -13.43 16.10
CA ARG A 328 4.46 -14.44 17.15
C ARG A 328 5.77 -14.28 17.92
N HIS A 329 6.76 -13.64 17.29
CA HIS A 329 8.08 -13.48 17.90
C HIS A 329 8.22 -12.14 18.64
N PRO A 330 9.03 -12.07 19.70
CA PRO A 330 9.47 -10.80 20.25
C PRO A 330 10.21 -9.97 19.19
N PRO A 331 10.14 -8.62 19.22
CA PRO A 331 10.74 -7.76 18.20
C PRO A 331 12.25 -7.98 17.99
N LYS A 332 13.02 -8.17 19.08
CA LYS A 332 14.47 -8.47 19.00
C LYS A 332 14.74 -9.77 18.23
N ARG A 333 13.97 -10.84 18.52
CA ARG A 333 14.10 -12.13 17.83
C ARG A 333 13.68 -12.05 16.35
N PHE A 334 12.65 -11.26 16.07
CA PHE A 334 12.21 -11.00 14.70
C PHE A 334 13.34 -10.39 13.86
N VAL A 335 13.96 -9.31 14.34
CA VAL A 335 15.06 -8.63 13.63
C VAL A 335 16.26 -9.53 13.46
N ARG A 336 16.69 -10.27 14.51
CA ARG A 336 17.77 -11.26 14.40
C ARG A 336 17.52 -12.27 13.29
N ARG A 337 16.31 -12.84 13.21
CA ARG A 337 15.95 -13.79 12.15
C ARG A 337 16.01 -13.16 10.75
N LEU A 338 15.61 -11.89 10.60
CA LEU A 338 15.73 -11.18 9.33
C LEU A 338 17.19 -10.98 8.93
N ARG A 339 18.04 -10.57 9.87
CA ARG A 339 19.48 -10.43 9.65
C ARG A 339 20.10 -11.76 9.21
N ASP A 340 19.84 -12.85 9.96
CA ASP A 340 20.35 -14.19 9.65
C ASP A 340 19.86 -14.70 8.28
N ALA A 341 18.62 -14.40 7.92
CA ALA A 341 18.05 -14.77 6.63
C ALA A 341 18.62 -13.94 5.47
N HIS A 342 18.89 -12.63 5.70
CA HIS A 342 19.52 -11.75 4.72
C HIS A 342 20.97 -12.17 4.48
N GLY A 343 21.76 -12.39 5.54
CA GLY A 343 23.16 -12.83 5.44
C GLY A 343 23.37 -14.19 4.79
N ARG A 344 22.37 -15.07 4.81
CA ARG A 344 22.39 -16.37 4.09
C ARG A 344 21.92 -16.29 2.65
N SER A 345 21.42 -15.15 2.21
CA SER A 345 20.99 -14.96 0.82
C SER A 345 22.23 -14.99 -0.10
N PRO A 346 22.20 -15.73 -1.23
CA PRO A 346 23.31 -15.68 -2.20
C PRO A 346 23.58 -14.27 -2.74
N LEU A 347 22.66 -13.34 -2.46
CA LEU A 347 22.72 -11.94 -2.86
C LEU A 347 23.47 -11.05 -1.86
N SER A 348 23.82 -11.55 -0.66
CA SER A 348 24.57 -10.82 0.36
C SER A 348 26.07 -11.14 0.38
N ARG A 349 26.53 -11.99 -0.52
CA ARG A 349 27.96 -12.24 -0.73
C ARG A 349 28.50 -11.22 -1.74
N PRO A 350 29.65 -10.58 -1.44
CA PRO A 350 30.32 -9.65 -2.35
C PRO A 350 30.68 -10.30 -3.68
#